data_7f9ae1464ed6f6137b8fe6bfdea8d871
#
_entry.id   7f9ae1464ed6f6137b8fe6bfdea8d871
#
_cell.length_a   1.000
_cell.length_b   1.000
_cell.length_c   1.000
_cell.angle_alpha   90.00
_cell.angle_beta   90.00
_cell.angle_gamma   90.00
#
_symmetry.space_group_name_H-M   'P 1'
#
loop_
_entity.id
_entity.type
_entity.pdbx_description
1 polymer ?
#
loop_
_entity_poly.entity_id
_entity_poly.type
_entity_poly.pdbx_seq_one_letter_code
_entity_poly.pdbx_strand_id
1 'polypeptide(L)'
;LRIDRGRNSSDVEGLEGLPDIAATLRGRAYASYALTPRWTLAASVSQDLLGRGGGALASADAGYRAPVTPHAEWYFGTSLTWADRRYMTSRYGVPPDSPSGLPAFAPGAGPNGVSIGTGFTAALSSHWVLFGGASATRLLGYAADSPASERNVSASVSIGLAYRWGVQYGGVLPL
;
A
#
# COMPACT_ATOMS: atom_id res chain seq x y z
N LEU A 1 -4.84 -8.97 -10.30
CA LEU A 1 -5.79 -7.93 -10.68
C LEU A 1 -6.38 -7.28 -9.43
N ARG A 2 -6.53 -5.96 -9.43
CA ARG A 2 -7.13 -5.18 -8.33
C ARG A 2 -8.02 -4.09 -8.93
N ILE A 3 -9.19 -3.89 -8.34
CA ILE A 3 -10.04 -2.73 -8.63
C ILE A 3 -9.54 -1.56 -7.76
N ASP A 4 -9.15 -0.48 -8.40
CA ASP A 4 -8.90 0.82 -7.76
C ASP A 4 -10.18 1.63 -7.91
N ARG A 5 -10.83 1.95 -6.80
CA ARG A 5 -12.16 2.61 -6.80
C ARG A 5 -12.11 4.08 -7.22
N GLY A 6 -10.90 4.61 -7.39
CA GLY A 6 -10.76 6.03 -7.68
C GLY A 6 -11.07 6.92 -6.45
N ARG A 7 -11.41 8.17 -6.73
CA ARG A 7 -11.79 9.16 -5.72
C ARG A 7 -12.82 10.12 -6.33
N ASN A 8 -13.93 10.31 -5.64
CA ASN A 8 -14.83 11.42 -5.91
C ASN A 8 -14.37 12.60 -5.04
N SER A 9 -14.00 13.71 -5.66
CA SER A 9 -13.44 14.87 -4.97
C SER A 9 -14.46 15.57 -4.08
N SER A 10 -15.75 15.50 -4.41
CA SER A 10 -16.84 16.08 -3.61
C SER A 10 -17.09 15.33 -2.29
N ASP A 11 -16.61 14.09 -2.15
CA ASP A 11 -16.80 13.26 -0.96
C ASP A 11 -15.66 13.41 0.06
N VAL A 12 -14.64 14.22 -0.28
CA VAL A 12 -13.45 14.39 0.57
C VAL A 12 -13.29 15.88 0.88
N GLU A 13 -13.41 16.23 2.15
CA GLU A 13 -13.21 17.59 2.65
C GLU A 13 -11.83 18.14 2.23
N GLY A 14 -11.78 19.37 1.73
CA GLY A 14 -10.57 20.02 1.25
C GLY A 14 -10.12 19.64 -0.16
N LEU A 15 -10.82 18.74 -0.86
CA LEU A 15 -10.54 18.36 -2.24
C LEU A 15 -11.66 18.71 -3.21
N GLU A 16 -12.66 19.45 -2.75
CA GLU A 16 -13.77 19.92 -3.56
C GLU A 16 -13.26 20.78 -4.71
N GLY A 17 -13.81 20.52 -5.91
CA GLY A 17 -13.38 21.24 -7.13
C GLY A 17 -12.12 20.69 -7.79
N LEU A 18 -11.48 19.66 -7.25
CA LEU A 18 -10.46 18.89 -7.99
C LEU A 18 -11.13 17.88 -8.93
N PRO A 19 -10.47 17.48 -10.04
CA PRO A 19 -10.97 16.42 -10.89
C PRO A 19 -11.17 15.11 -10.15
N ASP A 20 -12.26 14.42 -10.47
CA ASP A 20 -12.50 13.06 -9.97
C ASP A 20 -11.49 12.06 -10.55
N ILE A 21 -11.13 11.07 -9.76
CA ILE A 21 -10.32 9.96 -10.21
C ILE A 21 -11.26 8.79 -10.51
N ALA A 22 -11.39 8.43 -11.78
CA ALA A 22 -12.24 7.34 -12.18
C ALA A 22 -11.77 5.99 -11.62
N ALA A 23 -12.73 5.12 -11.32
CA ALA A 23 -12.41 3.75 -10.96
C ALA A 23 -11.71 3.01 -12.11
N THR A 24 -10.66 2.26 -11.82
CA THR A 24 -9.89 1.54 -12.82
C THR A 24 -9.52 0.13 -12.38
N LEU A 25 -9.15 -0.69 -13.36
CA LEU A 25 -8.59 -2.02 -13.15
C LEU A 25 -7.07 -1.94 -13.22
N ARG A 26 -6.38 -2.39 -12.17
CA ARG A 26 -4.92 -2.44 -12.14
C ARG A 26 -4.40 -3.86 -12.31
N GLY A 27 -3.51 -4.05 -13.28
CA GLY A 27 -2.66 -5.23 -13.36
C GLY A 27 -1.44 -5.06 -12.45
N ARG A 28 -1.01 -6.13 -11.80
CA ARG A 28 0.22 -6.16 -10.99
C ARG A 28 1.04 -7.39 -11.32
N ALA A 29 2.32 -7.19 -11.61
CA ALA A 29 3.36 -8.21 -11.62
C ALA A 29 4.28 -8.00 -10.43
N TYR A 30 4.74 -9.09 -9.82
CA TYR A 30 5.69 -9.01 -8.71
C TYR A 30 6.66 -10.18 -8.76
N ALA A 31 7.84 -9.97 -8.18
CA ALA A 31 8.83 -11.00 -7.93
C ALA A 31 9.31 -10.88 -6.49
N SER A 32 9.59 -12.01 -5.85
CA SER A 32 10.15 -12.05 -4.51
C SER A 32 11.30 -13.04 -4.45
N TYR A 33 12.28 -12.71 -3.62
CA TYR A 33 13.48 -13.51 -3.42
C TYR A 33 13.80 -13.64 -1.93
N ALA A 34 13.86 -14.87 -1.44
CA ALA A 34 14.28 -15.14 -0.08
C ALA A 34 15.80 -15.12 0.00
N LEU A 35 16.37 -14.07 0.58
CA LEU A 35 17.80 -13.96 0.84
C LEU A 35 18.26 -14.97 1.88
N THR A 36 17.43 -15.20 2.88
CA THR A 36 17.61 -16.16 3.95
C THR A 36 16.22 -16.68 4.37
N PRO A 37 16.11 -17.71 5.23
CA PRO A 37 14.80 -18.12 5.78
C PRO A 37 14.04 -17.02 6.52
N ARG A 38 14.72 -15.91 6.87
CA ARG A 38 14.12 -14.79 7.61
C ARG A 38 13.99 -13.50 6.80
N TRP A 39 14.81 -13.31 5.76
CA TRP A 39 14.83 -12.11 4.96
C TRP A 39 14.27 -12.35 3.56
N THR A 40 13.32 -11.53 3.16
CA THR A 40 12.74 -11.54 1.81
C THR A 40 12.84 -10.15 1.21
N LEU A 41 13.28 -10.09 -0.05
CA LEU A 41 13.16 -8.90 -0.89
C LEU A 41 12.06 -9.15 -1.92
N ALA A 42 11.32 -8.11 -2.26
CA ALA A 42 10.36 -8.17 -3.33
C ALA A 42 10.37 -6.88 -4.14
N ALA A 43 9.97 -6.99 -5.39
CA ALA A 43 9.72 -5.85 -6.26
C ALA A 43 8.39 -6.07 -6.99
N SER A 44 7.67 -4.99 -7.26
CA SER A 44 6.45 -5.08 -8.04
C SER A 44 6.28 -3.88 -8.96
N VAL A 45 5.55 -4.10 -10.06
CA VAL A 45 5.06 -3.05 -10.94
C VAL A 45 3.56 -3.25 -11.11
N SER A 46 2.80 -2.17 -11.01
CA SER A 46 1.37 -2.17 -11.28
C SER A 46 1.00 -1.06 -12.26
N GLN A 47 0.11 -1.40 -13.21
CA GLN A 47 -0.32 -0.53 -14.29
C GLN A 47 -1.84 -0.42 -14.32
N ASP A 48 -2.34 0.79 -14.56
CA ASP A 48 -3.73 1.03 -14.93
C ASP A 48 -3.99 0.42 -16.32
N LEU A 49 -4.84 -0.60 -16.37
CA LEU A 49 -5.16 -1.32 -17.61
C LEU A 49 -6.26 -0.64 -18.44
N LEU A 50 -7.09 0.19 -17.82
CA LEU A 50 -8.17 0.89 -18.49
C LEU A 50 -7.79 2.29 -18.96
N GLY A 51 -6.57 2.75 -18.66
CA GLY A 51 -6.07 4.05 -19.09
C GLY A 51 -6.79 5.25 -18.46
N ARG A 52 -7.45 5.07 -17.31
CA ARG A 52 -8.30 6.08 -16.66
C ARG A 52 -7.55 7.04 -15.72
N GLY A 53 -6.27 7.30 -16.01
CA GLY A 53 -5.45 8.21 -15.21
C GLY A 53 -4.70 7.55 -14.06
N GLY A 54 -4.93 6.26 -13.81
CA GLY A 54 -4.31 5.52 -12.72
C GLY A 54 -2.79 5.30 -12.85
N GLY A 55 -2.19 5.54 -14.03
CA GLY A 55 -0.75 5.48 -14.27
C GLY A 55 -0.07 4.18 -13.83
N ALA A 56 1.25 4.25 -13.66
CA ALA A 56 2.09 3.14 -13.19
C ALA A 56 2.67 3.40 -11.80
N LEU A 57 2.80 2.32 -11.02
CA LEU A 57 3.50 2.29 -9.74
C LEU A 57 4.55 1.18 -9.76
N ALA A 58 5.71 1.45 -9.20
CA ALA A 58 6.72 0.44 -8.88
C ALA A 58 6.96 0.43 -7.37
N SER A 59 7.23 -0.74 -6.78
CA SER A 59 7.66 -0.84 -5.39
C SER A 59 8.89 -1.73 -5.23
N ALA A 60 9.68 -1.42 -4.22
CA ALA A 60 10.73 -2.26 -3.68
C ALA A 60 10.44 -2.49 -2.20
N ASP A 61 10.45 -3.73 -1.78
CA ASP A 61 10.00 -4.16 -0.46
C ASP A 61 11.08 -5.03 0.19
N ALA A 62 11.28 -4.86 1.50
CA ALA A 62 12.10 -5.74 2.31
C ALA A 62 11.31 -6.19 3.53
N GLY A 63 11.34 -7.50 3.81
CA GLY A 63 10.63 -8.12 4.92
C GLY A 63 11.57 -8.96 5.76
N TYR A 64 11.34 -8.94 7.07
CA TYR A 64 12.02 -9.78 8.04
C TYR A 64 11.01 -10.55 8.88
N ARG A 65 11.22 -11.85 9.01
CA ARG A 65 10.43 -12.78 9.80
C ARG A 65 11.22 -13.20 11.03
N ALA A 66 10.64 -12.97 12.20
CA ALA A 66 11.20 -13.33 13.49
C ALA A 66 10.32 -14.42 14.13
N PRO A 67 10.64 -15.71 14.02
CA PRO A 67 9.95 -16.74 14.77
C PRO A 67 10.24 -16.53 16.27
N VAL A 68 9.16 -16.37 17.05
CA VAL A 68 9.23 -16.13 18.50
C VAL A 68 9.05 -17.45 19.26
N THR A 69 8.13 -18.28 18.78
CA THR A 69 7.88 -19.63 19.27
C THR A 69 7.54 -20.54 18.09
N PRO A 70 7.43 -21.86 18.26
CA PRO A 70 6.94 -22.76 17.20
C PRO A 70 5.51 -22.42 16.70
N HIS A 71 4.78 -21.58 17.44
CA HIS A 71 3.39 -21.24 17.15
C HIS A 71 3.18 -19.74 16.96
N ALA A 72 4.23 -18.92 17.03
CA ALA A 72 4.13 -17.47 16.90
C ALA A 72 5.30 -16.89 16.11
N GLU A 73 4.96 -16.00 15.18
CA GLU A 73 5.91 -15.26 14.35
C GLU A 73 5.64 -13.78 14.41
N TRP A 74 6.70 -13.00 14.34
CA TRP A 74 6.63 -11.55 14.19
C TRP A 74 7.19 -11.15 12.82
N TYR A 75 6.57 -10.15 12.19
CA TYR A 75 6.96 -9.64 10.87
C TYR A 75 7.34 -8.18 10.98
N PHE A 76 8.38 -7.80 10.26
CA PHE A 76 8.77 -6.41 10.03
C PHE A 76 8.93 -6.20 8.54
N GLY A 77 8.50 -5.04 8.06
CA GLY A 77 8.59 -4.75 6.64
C GLY A 77 8.81 -3.28 6.37
N THR A 78 9.43 -3.00 5.25
CA THR A 78 9.54 -1.67 4.68
C THR A 78 9.29 -1.73 3.18
N SER A 79 8.72 -0.67 2.64
CA SER A 79 8.42 -0.55 1.22
C SER A 79 8.70 0.87 0.75
N LEU A 80 9.34 1.00 -0.41
CA LEU A 80 9.49 2.25 -1.15
C LEU A 80 8.66 2.16 -2.43
N THR A 81 7.81 3.15 -2.65
CA THR A 81 6.97 3.21 -3.84
C THR A 81 7.37 4.39 -4.71
N TRP A 82 7.48 4.14 -6.01
CA TRP A 82 7.71 5.11 -7.07
C TRP A 82 6.48 5.18 -7.96
N ALA A 83 6.10 6.39 -8.42
CA ALA A 83 4.96 6.61 -9.29
C ALA A 83 5.37 7.34 -10.58
N ASP A 84 4.71 7.00 -11.68
CA ASP A 84 4.87 7.74 -12.93
C ASP A 84 4.15 9.11 -12.86
N ARG A 85 4.44 9.96 -13.85
CA ARG A 85 3.82 11.30 -13.94
C ARG A 85 2.29 11.23 -13.99
N ARG A 86 1.74 10.24 -14.71
CA ARG A 86 0.29 10.12 -14.89
C ARG A 86 -0.41 9.83 -13.56
N TYR A 87 0.13 8.90 -12.79
CA TYR A 87 -0.34 8.61 -11.44
C TYR A 87 -0.25 9.85 -10.54
N MET A 88 0.92 10.50 -10.53
CA MET A 88 1.18 11.68 -9.70
C MET A 88 0.22 12.82 -10.05
N THR A 89 0.03 13.12 -11.35
CA THR A 89 -0.87 14.20 -11.79
C THR A 89 -2.32 13.90 -11.39
N SER A 90 -2.78 12.66 -11.54
CA SER A 90 -4.15 12.29 -11.18
C SER A 90 -4.42 12.35 -9.68
N ARG A 91 -3.43 12.01 -8.86
CA ARG A 91 -3.60 11.91 -7.41
C ARG A 91 -3.28 13.19 -6.66
N TYR A 92 -2.28 13.93 -7.14
CA TYR A 92 -1.66 15.04 -6.41
C TYR A 92 -1.62 16.33 -7.23
N GLY A 93 -1.98 16.30 -8.51
CA GLY A 93 -2.04 17.49 -9.36
C GLY A 93 -3.20 18.40 -9.00
N VAL A 94 -2.97 19.71 -9.11
CA VAL A 94 -4.00 20.76 -9.00
C VAL A 94 -3.97 21.55 -10.30
N PRO A 95 -5.03 21.49 -11.13
CA PRO A 95 -5.12 22.28 -12.36
C PRO A 95 -5.12 23.79 -12.06
N PRO A 96 -4.55 24.64 -12.95
CA PRO A 96 -4.54 26.10 -12.76
C PRO A 96 -5.91 26.72 -12.58
N ASP A 97 -6.91 26.17 -13.28
CA ASP A 97 -8.29 26.69 -13.28
C ASP A 97 -9.21 25.89 -12.33
N SER A 98 -8.63 25.18 -11.36
CA SER A 98 -9.41 24.41 -10.40
C SER A 98 -10.18 25.32 -9.45
N PRO A 99 -11.51 25.11 -9.27
CA PRO A 99 -12.30 25.86 -8.31
C PRO A 99 -11.98 25.50 -6.83
N SER A 100 -11.05 24.60 -6.57
CA SER A 100 -10.67 24.18 -5.22
C SER A 100 -10.02 25.25 -4.35
N GLY A 101 -9.58 26.37 -4.93
CA GLY A 101 -8.83 27.41 -4.21
C GLY A 101 -7.39 27.04 -3.86
N LEU A 102 -6.95 25.83 -4.17
CA LEU A 102 -5.57 25.38 -3.97
C LEU A 102 -4.64 25.94 -5.05
N PRO A 103 -3.37 26.23 -4.74
CA PRO A 103 -2.41 26.68 -5.75
C PRO A 103 -2.17 25.59 -6.79
N ALA A 104 -2.02 26.01 -8.06
CA ALA A 104 -1.73 25.10 -9.16
C ALA A 104 -0.48 24.27 -8.90
N PHE A 105 -0.56 22.96 -9.14
CA PHE A 105 0.53 22.04 -8.89
C PHE A 105 0.61 20.95 -9.96
N ALA A 106 1.74 20.86 -10.65
CA ALA A 106 1.99 19.92 -11.72
C ALA A 106 3.13 18.95 -11.36
N PRO A 107 2.84 17.83 -10.69
CA PRO A 107 3.86 16.88 -10.25
C PRO A 107 4.50 16.12 -11.41
N GLY A 108 5.80 15.83 -11.29
CA GLY A 108 6.52 14.91 -12.14
C GLY A 108 6.41 13.45 -11.67
N ALA A 109 7.07 12.52 -12.38
CA ALA A 109 7.33 11.18 -11.86
C ALA A 109 8.34 11.23 -10.71
N GLY A 110 8.20 10.33 -9.73
CA GLY A 110 9.14 10.32 -8.61
C GLY A 110 8.74 9.38 -7.48
N PRO A 111 9.49 9.41 -6.36
CA PRO A 111 9.12 8.68 -5.15
C PRO A 111 7.77 9.16 -4.65
N ASN A 112 6.90 8.18 -4.37
CA ASN A 112 5.53 8.45 -3.93
C ASN A 112 5.40 8.32 -2.41
N GLY A 113 6.10 7.35 -1.82
CA GLY A 113 6.03 7.15 -0.38
C GLY A 113 6.94 6.03 0.12
N VAL A 114 7.22 6.07 1.41
CA VAL A 114 7.90 5.03 2.16
C VAL A 114 6.97 4.52 3.25
N SER A 115 6.92 3.20 3.41
CA SER A 115 6.12 2.55 4.46
C SER A 115 7.01 1.69 5.33
N ILE A 116 6.70 1.67 6.62
CA ILE A 116 7.22 0.70 7.56
C ILE A 116 6.04 -0.01 8.22
N GLY A 117 6.21 -1.27 8.55
CA GLY A 117 5.16 -2.05 9.18
C GLY A 117 5.71 -3.16 10.06
N THR A 118 4.88 -3.58 10.98
CA THR A 118 5.13 -4.74 11.83
C THR A 118 3.83 -5.51 11.99
N GLY A 119 3.94 -6.80 12.17
CA GLY A 119 2.79 -7.66 12.39
C GLY A 119 3.18 -8.93 13.12
N PHE A 120 2.18 -9.63 13.61
CA PHE A 120 2.37 -10.92 14.28
C PHE A 120 1.28 -11.90 13.85
N THR A 121 1.62 -13.16 13.94
CA THR A 121 0.67 -14.27 13.82
C THR A 121 0.98 -15.26 14.93
N ALA A 122 -0.05 -15.71 15.65
CA ALA A 122 0.09 -16.67 16.74
C ALA A 122 -1.03 -17.73 16.67
N ALA A 123 -0.68 -18.99 16.56
CA ALA A 123 -1.61 -20.10 16.70
C ALA A 123 -1.94 -20.29 18.19
N LEU A 124 -3.17 -19.93 18.59
CA LEU A 124 -3.66 -20.09 19.97
C LEU A 124 -4.09 -21.54 20.25
N SER A 125 -4.52 -22.24 19.21
CA SER A 125 -4.84 -23.66 19.23
C SER A 125 -4.75 -24.23 17.82
N SER A 126 -5.08 -25.52 17.64
CA SER A 126 -5.18 -26.16 16.33
C SER A 126 -6.16 -25.47 15.38
N HIS A 127 -7.14 -24.75 15.91
CA HIS A 127 -8.21 -24.12 15.13
C HIS A 127 -8.17 -22.60 15.14
N TRP A 128 -7.60 -21.96 16.13
CA TRP A 128 -7.62 -20.52 16.30
C TRP A 128 -6.26 -19.89 16.04
N VAL A 129 -6.26 -18.86 15.21
CA VAL A 129 -5.07 -18.05 14.91
C VAL A 129 -5.39 -16.59 15.18
N LEU A 130 -4.62 -15.99 16.07
CA LEU A 130 -4.60 -14.55 16.31
C LEU A 130 -3.55 -13.92 15.37
N PHE A 131 -3.91 -12.80 14.76
CA PHE A 131 -2.99 -12.03 13.96
C PHE A 131 -3.27 -10.54 14.11
N GLY A 132 -2.26 -9.71 13.83
CA GLY A 132 -2.42 -8.27 13.90
C GLY A 132 -1.19 -7.56 13.37
N GLY A 133 -1.28 -6.24 13.27
CA GLY A 133 -0.16 -5.43 12.82
C GLY A 133 -0.45 -3.94 12.88
N ALA A 134 0.64 -3.19 12.70
CA ALA A 134 0.61 -1.75 12.56
C ALA A 134 1.51 -1.34 11.40
N SER A 135 1.13 -0.29 10.70
CA SER A 135 1.96 0.30 9.65
C SER A 135 1.86 1.81 9.66
N ALA A 136 2.93 2.45 9.22
CA ALA A 136 2.96 3.88 8.95
C ALA A 136 3.51 4.10 7.55
N THR A 137 2.92 5.05 6.82
CA THR A 137 3.33 5.45 5.48
C THR A 137 3.56 6.94 5.47
N ARG A 138 4.70 7.37 4.93
CA ARG A 138 5.03 8.77 4.70
C ARG A 138 5.09 9.03 3.20
N LEU A 139 4.40 10.06 2.73
CA LEU A 139 4.51 10.56 1.37
C LEU A 139 5.89 11.18 1.14
N LEU A 140 6.39 11.10 -0.08
CA LEU A 140 7.71 11.61 -0.48
C LEU A 140 7.59 12.47 -1.75
N GLY A 141 8.57 13.35 -1.94
CA GLY A 141 8.71 14.18 -3.14
C GLY A 141 7.42 14.92 -3.49
N TYR A 142 7.05 14.92 -4.76
CA TYR A 142 5.85 15.62 -5.25
C TYR A 142 4.55 15.22 -4.54
N ALA A 143 4.44 13.99 -4.04
CA ALA A 143 3.27 13.57 -3.27
C ALA A 143 3.18 14.30 -1.92
N ALA A 144 4.33 14.50 -1.25
CA ALA A 144 4.41 15.21 0.00
C ALA A 144 4.27 16.75 -0.16
N ASP A 145 4.74 17.28 -1.29
CA ASP A 145 4.75 18.72 -1.58
C ASP A 145 3.41 19.20 -2.17
N SER A 146 2.49 18.29 -2.48
CA SER A 146 1.21 18.64 -3.09
C SER A 146 0.31 19.40 -2.11
N PRO A 147 -0.27 20.54 -2.54
CA PRO A 147 -1.29 21.24 -1.75
C PRO A 147 -2.59 20.44 -1.56
N ALA A 148 -2.82 19.38 -2.37
CA ALA A 148 -3.92 18.45 -2.20
C ALA A 148 -3.63 17.34 -1.16
N SER A 149 -2.44 17.33 -0.54
CA SER A 149 -2.05 16.36 0.48
C SER A 149 -2.17 16.99 1.86
N GLU A 150 -3.31 16.80 2.52
CA GLU A 150 -3.52 17.33 3.88
C GLU A 150 -2.56 16.74 4.92
N ARG A 151 -2.20 15.47 4.75
CA ARG A 151 -1.33 14.73 5.68
C ARG A 151 -0.29 13.93 4.92
N ASN A 152 0.96 14.17 5.28
CA ASN A 152 2.10 13.44 4.70
C ASN A 152 2.38 12.12 5.39
N VAL A 153 1.72 11.84 6.51
CA VAL A 153 1.87 10.59 7.27
C VAL A 153 0.51 9.99 7.56
N SER A 154 0.38 8.72 7.28
CA SER A 154 -0.78 7.91 7.67
C SER A 154 -0.32 6.69 8.46
N ALA A 155 -1.14 6.25 9.40
CA ALA A 155 -0.90 5.05 10.18
C ALA A 155 -2.16 4.18 10.23
N SER A 156 -1.97 2.87 10.33
CA SER A 156 -3.05 1.90 10.49
C SER A 156 -2.65 0.84 11.51
N VAL A 157 -3.63 0.34 12.23
CA VAL A 157 -3.51 -0.79 13.15
C VAL A 157 -4.64 -1.75 12.88
N SER A 158 -4.36 -3.03 12.91
CA SER A 158 -5.35 -4.09 12.73
C SER A 158 -5.09 -5.24 13.70
N ILE A 159 -6.16 -5.90 14.11
CA ILE A 159 -6.13 -7.15 14.85
C ILE A 159 -7.27 -8.03 14.34
N GLY A 160 -7.03 -9.33 14.27
CA GLY A 160 -8.03 -10.26 13.79
C GLY A 160 -7.84 -11.65 14.40
N LEU A 161 -8.91 -12.41 14.40
CA LEU A 161 -8.95 -13.79 14.82
C LEU A 161 -9.50 -14.63 13.67
N ALA A 162 -8.80 -15.69 13.31
CA ALA A 162 -9.23 -16.62 12.26
C ALA A 162 -9.47 -18.00 12.86
N TYR A 163 -10.56 -18.65 12.41
CA TYR A 163 -10.85 -20.03 12.71
C TYR A 163 -10.53 -20.90 11.49
N ARG A 164 -9.79 -21.97 11.71
CA ARG A 164 -9.43 -22.97 10.68
C ARG A 164 -10.41 -24.14 10.73
N TRP A 165 -11.09 -24.38 9.63
CA TRP A 165 -11.94 -25.55 9.43
C TRP A 165 -11.14 -26.61 8.68
N GLY A 166 -11.17 -27.86 9.12
CA GLY A 166 -10.59 -28.97 8.37
C GLY A 166 -9.64 -29.85 9.20
N VAL A 167 -9.32 -31.01 8.64
CA VAL A 167 -8.43 -32.02 9.24
C VAL A 167 -6.99 -31.52 9.21
N GLN A 168 -6.31 -31.60 10.34
CA GLN A 168 -4.88 -31.35 10.40
C GLN A 168 -4.11 -32.39 9.58
N TYR A 169 -3.58 -32.01 8.45
CA TYR A 169 -2.39 -32.66 7.95
C TYR A 169 -1.23 -32.13 8.77
N GLY A 170 -0.62 -33.00 9.59
CA GLY A 170 0.60 -32.67 10.34
C GLY A 170 1.70 -32.25 9.36
N GLY A 171 1.99 -30.97 9.32
CA GLY A 171 3.00 -30.39 8.47
C GLY A 171 2.97 -28.88 8.61
N VAL A 172 4.15 -28.33 8.82
CA VAL A 172 4.55 -26.93 8.77
C VAL A 172 3.54 -26.03 8.02
N LEU A 173 3.14 -24.93 8.64
CA LEU A 173 2.31 -23.89 8.02
C LEU A 173 2.78 -23.62 6.59
N PRO A 174 1.96 -23.84 5.55
CA PRO A 174 2.31 -23.34 4.23
C PRO A 174 2.35 -21.83 4.30
N LEU A 175 3.45 -21.29 3.81
CA LEU A 175 3.78 -19.87 3.72
C LEU A 175 2.91 -19.15 2.71
#